data_6480fae413c7e182a9acdf4e9e9ad3ba
#
_entry.id   6480fae413c7e182a9acdf4e9e9ad3ba
#
_cell.length_a   1.000
_cell.length_b   1.000
_cell.length_c   1.000
_cell.angle_alpha   90.00
_cell.angle_beta   90.00
_cell.angle_gamma   90.00
#
_symmetry.space_group_name_H-M   'P 1'
#
loop_
_entity.id
_entity.type
_entity.pdbx_description
1 polymer ?
#
loop_
_entity_poly.entity_id
_entity_poly.type
_entity_poly.pdbx_seq_one_letter_code
_entity_poly.pdbx_strand_id
1 'polypeptide(L)'
;MCLNLDYFVHHTNGVEMSWDDCEPSIGTVYSPRMTGAFGPPRVPGSEILPRHRDLAASVQAVLEENYFAILNFVQRRTGLKKVCLAGGVALNCVANGMILEKTDFRDVYVQPAAHDAGTAIGAALYVQHQVLNEPRWFEMKHVYYGAQYSEGEIRRDLQAAGASFHQLTEDQLVARTAAQIAAGQIVGWFQGRAEFGPRALGNRSILADPRRRCMLDILNSRIKYREPFRPFCPSVLAECAGEYFENDYPSPFMVMAYKIKPRMRAAIPAVVHYDGTGRLQTVEKDVNPLYWKLIRAFGDCTGVPVLLNTSFNENEPIVNTPAQAIDCFLRTRMDVLAIGNCFLLKTENAEITLRRAIAAAS
;
A
#
# COMPACT_ATOMS: atom_id res chain seq x y z
N MET A 1 -24.63 -4.18 19.22
CA MET A 1 -23.44 -4.38 20.06
C MET A 1 -23.09 -3.02 20.64
N CYS A 2 -22.73 -2.96 21.92
CA CYS A 2 -22.30 -1.74 22.60
C CYS A 2 -20.86 -1.90 23.05
N LEU A 3 -20.06 -0.85 22.90
CA LEU A 3 -18.71 -0.78 23.44
C LEU A 3 -18.83 -0.76 24.99
N ASN A 4 -18.05 -1.62 25.66
CA ASN A 4 -17.99 -1.55 27.13
C ASN A 4 -17.05 -0.42 27.55
N LEU A 5 -17.63 0.69 27.93
CA LEU A 5 -16.93 1.92 28.28
C LEU A 5 -16.10 1.82 29.57
N ASP A 6 -16.29 0.78 30.41
CA ASP A 6 -15.47 0.56 31.61
C ASP A 6 -13.99 0.33 31.27
N TYR A 7 -13.70 -0.10 30.04
CA TYR A 7 -12.33 -0.33 29.55
C TYR A 7 -11.67 0.92 28.98
N PHE A 8 -12.39 2.05 28.90
CA PHE A 8 -11.93 3.28 28.27
C PHE A 8 -12.10 4.48 29.20
N VAL A 9 -11.32 5.54 28.97
CA VAL A 9 -11.38 6.79 29.75
C VAL A 9 -11.72 8.02 28.90
N HIS A 10 -11.66 7.90 27.57
CA HIS A 10 -11.87 9.03 26.65
C HIS A 10 -13.27 9.65 26.75
N HIS A 11 -14.28 8.87 27.14
CA HIS A 11 -15.66 9.36 27.28
C HIS A 11 -15.88 10.19 28.55
N THR A 12 -15.01 10.06 29.57
CA THR A 12 -15.07 10.82 30.83
C THR A 12 -14.00 11.90 30.90
N ASN A 13 -12.78 11.61 30.43
CA ASN A 13 -11.62 12.47 30.57
C ASN A 13 -11.28 13.25 29.30
N GLY A 14 -11.99 12.94 28.17
CA GLY A 14 -11.60 13.46 26.86
C GLY A 14 -10.36 12.75 26.29
N VAL A 15 -9.85 13.29 25.20
CA VAL A 15 -8.62 12.84 24.54
C VAL A 15 -7.63 14.00 24.57
N GLU A 16 -6.54 13.83 25.30
CA GLU A 16 -5.42 14.76 25.23
C GLU A 16 -4.62 14.45 23.98
N MET A 17 -4.41 15.46 23.14
CA MET A 17 -3.57 15.37 21.95
C MET A 17 -2.50 16.47 22.02
N SER A 18 -1.26 16.08 21.98
CA SER A 18 -0.11 16.96 21.83
C SER A 18 0.59 16.73 20.49
N TRP A 19 1.36 17.73 20.06
CA TRP A 19 2.12 17.69 18.82
C TRP A 19 3.57 18.01 19.15
N ASP A 20 4.43 17.00 19.08
CA ASP A 20 5.88 17.14 19.21
C ASP A 20 6.51 16.95 17.83
N ASP A 21 7.26 17.92 17.35
CA ASP A 21 7.89 17.92 16.02
C ASP A 21 6.97 17.47 14.86
N CYS A 22 5.73 17.95 14.85
CA CYS A 22 4.69 17.58 13.89
C CYS A 22 4.16 16.13 14.01
N GLU A 23 4.55 15.38 15.02
CA GLU A 23 3.98 14.07 15.32
C GLU A 23 2.87 14.20 16.37
N PRO A 24 1.65 13.67 16.09
CA PRO A 24 0.57 13.68 17.08
C PRO A 24 0.83 12.61 18.15
N SER A 25 0.83 13.02 19.39
CA SER A 25 0.83 12.13 20.56
C SER A 25 -0.55 12.14 21.21
N ILE A 26 -1.15 10.97 21.33
CA ILE A 26 -2.46 10.79 21.98
C ILE A 26 -2.20 10.21 23.37
N GLY A 27 -2.75 10.85 24.41
CA GLY A 27 -2.72 10.36 25.78
C GLY A 27 -3.40 8.99 25.94
N THR A 28 -3.29 8.41 27.13
CA THR A 28 -3.88 7.10 27.42
C THR A 28 -5.40 7.16 27.32
N VAL A 29 -6.00 6.40 26.41
CA VAL A 29 -7.45 6.33 26.16
C VAL A 29 -8.13 5.12 26.81
N TYR A 30 -7.37 4.22 27.42
CA TYR A 30 -7.85 3.00 28.06
C TYR A 30 -7.74 3.07 29.59
N SER A 31 -8.62 2.36 30.28
CA SER A 31 -8.67 2.32 31.74
C SER A 31 -7.74 1.25 32.34
N PRO A 32 -7.42 1.32 33.65
CA PRO A 32 -6.71 0.24 34.36
C PRO A 32 -7.40 -1.12 34.26
N ARG A 33 -8.72 -1.17 34.05
CA ARG A 33 -9.45 -2.42 33.83
C ARG A 33 -9.01 -3.14 32.54
N MET A 34 -8.65 -2.38 31.50
CA MET A 34 -8.12 -2.98 30.27
C MET A 34 -6.76 -3.64 30.51
N THR A 35 -5.86 -2.98 31.22
CA THR A 35 -4.53 -3.55 31.56
C THR A 35 -4.64 -4.72 32.54
N GLY A 36 -5.63 -4.69 33.46
CA GLY A 36 -5.94 -5.81 34.33
C GLY A 36 -6.45 -7.05 33.59
N ALA A 37 -7.28 -6.85 32.54
CA ALA A 37 -7.86 -7.94 31.75
C ALA A 37 -6.88 -8.52 30.71
N PHE A 38 -6.09 -7.66 30.02
CA PHE A 38 -5.29 -8.04 28.86
C PHE A 38 -3.77 -7.95 29.10
N GLY A 39 -3.36 -7.51 30.28
CA GLY A 39 -1.98 -7.26 30.66
C GLY A 39 -1.48 -5.86 30.24
N PRO A 40 -0.25 -5.50 30.65
CA PRO A 40 0.30 -4.20 30.35
C PRO A 40 0.53 -3.99 28.86
N PRO A 41 0.51 -2.72 28.37
CA PRO A 41 0.83 -2.40 26.99
C PRO A 41 2.25 -2.86 26.64
N ARG A 42 2.45 -3.23 25.38
CA ARG A 42 3.78 -3.58 24.89
C ARG A 42 4.66 -2.33 24.80
N VAL A 43 5.83 -2.40 25.37
CA VAL A 43 6.83 -1.33 25.22
C VAL A 43 7.30 -1.31 23.75
N PRO A 44 7.37 -0.15 23.08
CA PRO A 44 7.91 -0.04 21.73
C PRO A 44 9.31 -0.70 21.64
N GLY A 45 9.55 -1.45 20.55
CA GLY A 45 10.80 -2.19 20.35
C GLY A 45 10.95 -3.50 21.13
N SER A 46 10.08 -3.78 22.14
CA SER A 46 10.15 -5.05 22.88
C SER A 46 9.64 -6.24 22.06
N GLU A 47 9.97 -7.45 22.52
CA GLU A 47 9.55 -8.71 21.89
C GLU A 47 8.03 -8.82 21.79
N ILE A 48 7.55 -9.38 20.67
CA ILE A 48 6.15 -9.73 20.47
C ILE A 48 5.86 -11.11 21.03
N LEU A 49 5.33 -11.13 22.25
CA LEU A 49 4.95 -12.34 22.96
C LEU A 49 3.70 -13.01 22.37
N PRO A 50 3.46 -14.31 22.62
CA PRO A 50 2.25 -15.01 22.20
C PRO A 50 0.96 -14.27 22.54
N ARG A 51 0.83 -13.73 23.76
CA ARG A 51 -0.36 -12.95 24.18
C ARG A 51 -0.66 -11.76 23.26
N HIS A 52 0.37 -11.10 22.70
CA HIS A 52 0.17 -9.96 21.80
C HIS A 52 -0.41 -10.43 20.46
N ARG A 53 0.02 -11.60 19.98
CA ARG A 53 -0.51 -12.24 18.77
C ARG A 53 -1.96 -12.69 18.97
N ASP A 54 -2.25 -13.31 20.13
CA ASP A 54 -3.60 -13.77 20.47
C ASP A 54 -4.58 -12.59 20.58
N LEU A 55 -4.17 -11.48 21.20
CA LEU A 55 -4.97 -10.27 21.27
C LEU A 55 -5.24 -9.70 19.87
N ALA A 56 -4.21 -9.60 19.03
CA ALA A 56 -4.38 -9.09 17.67
C ALA A 56 -5.32 -9.97 16.83
N ALA A 57 -5.17 -11.31 16.93
CA ALA A 57 -6.03 -12.28 16.25
C ALA A 57 -7.48 -12.18 16.77
N SER A 58 -7.67 -12.03 18.08
CA SER A 58 -8.99 -11.90 18.70
C SER A 58 -9.69 -10.62 18.26
N VAL A 59 -8.98 -9.48 18.20
CA VAL A 59 -9.55 -8.21 17.72
C VAL A 59 -9.96 -8.34 16.25
N GLN A 60 -9.14 -8.97 15.40
CA GLN A 60 -9.50 -9.20 14.00
C GLN A 60 -10.74 -10.11 13.88
N ALA A 61 -10.81 -11.19 14.63
CA ALA A 61 -11.95 -12.10 14.62
C ALA A 61 -13.27 -11.41 15.04
N VAL A 62 -13.23 -10.61 16.12
CA VAL A 62 -14.40 -9.84 16.58
C VAL A 62 -14.78 -8.78 15.55
N LEU A 63 -13.81 -8.13 14.92
CA LEU A 63 -14.07 -7.19 13.82
C LEU A 63 -14.80 -7.88 12.68
N GLU A 64 -14.31 -9.02 12.21
CA GLU A 64 -14.91 -9.78 11.11
C GLU A 64 -16.33 -10.23 11.43
N GLU A 65 -16.55 -10.77 12.63
CA GLU A 65 -17.90 -11.17 13.10
C GLU A 65 -18.89 -10.01 12.98
N ASN A 66 -18.53 -8.84 13.49
CA ASN A 66 -19.39 -7.65 13.45
C ASN A 66 -19.53 -7.10 12.04
N TYR A 67 -18.44 -7.07 11.27
CA TYR A 67 -18.43 -6.59 9.90
C TYR A 67 -19.40 -7.37 9.03
N PHE A 68 -19.34 -8.70 9.09
CA PHE A 68 -20.26 -9.57 8.33
C PHE A 68 -21.67 -9.56 8.88
N ALA A 69 -21.86 -9.40 10.19
CA ALA A 69 -23.19 -9.23 10.78
C ALA A 69 -23.90 -7.99 10.21
N ILE A 70 -23.18 -6.86 10.12
CA ILE A 70 -23.68 -5.60 9.55
C ILE A 70 -23.96 -5.77 8.05
N LEU A 71 -23.02 -6.32 7.29
CA LEU A 71 -23.19 -6.49 5.85
C LEU A 71 -24.37 -7.39 5.51
N ASN A 72 -24.51 -8.52 6.20
CA ASN A 72 -25.63 -9.43 6.01
C ASN A 72 -26.97 -8.81 6.46
N PHE A 73 -26.96 -8.00 7.53
CA PHE A 73 -28.15 -7.25 7.94
C PHE A 73 -28.59 -6.28 6.85
N VAL A 74 -27.65 -5.47 6.34
CA VAL A 74 -27.95 -4.49 5.27
C VAL A 74 -28.43 -5.21 4.00
N GLN A 75 -27.76 -6.30 3.61
CA GLN A 75 -28.14 -7.09 2.44
C GLN A 75 -29.57 -7.64 2.56
N ARG A 76 -29.93 -8.25 3.70
CA ARG A 76 -31.29 -8.75 3.94
C ARG A 76 -32.33 -7.64 3.98
N ARG A 77 -31.98 -6.47 4.52
CA ARG A 77 -32.88 -5.30 4.63
C ARG A 77 -33.17 -4.64 3.29
N THR A 78 -32.19 -4.63 2.37
CA THR A 78 -32.27 -3.93 1.09
C THR A 78 -32.55 -4.84 -0.11
N GLY A 79 -32.16 -6.12 -0.02
CA GLY A 79 -32.19 -7.05 -1.15
C GLY A 79 -31.14 -6.76 -2.24
N LEU A 80 -30.32 -5.72 -2.07
CA LEU A 80 -29.33 -5.29 -3.05
C LEU A 80 -28.17 -6.31 -3.15
N LYS A 81 -27.59 -6.42 -4.34
CA LYS A 81 -26.46 -7.32 -4.63
C LYS A 81 -25.13 -6.60 -4.78
N LYS A 82 -25.12 -5.27 -4.71
CA LYS A 82 -23.93 -4.42 -4.77
C LYS A 82 -23.76 -3.67 -3.48
N VAL A 83 -22.51 -3.53 -3.03
CA VAL A 83 -22.16 -2.77 -1.82
C VAL A 83 -20.98 -1.85 -2.08
N CYS A 84 -21.08 -0.63 -1.57
CA CYS A 84 -19.98 0.32 -1.51
C CYS A 84 -19.55 0.52 -0.06
N LEU A 85 -18.25 0.55 0.18
CA LEU A 85 -17.64 0.65 1.50
C LEU A 85 -16.74 1.87 1.59
N ALA A 86 -16.88 2.63 2.67
CA ALA A 86 -16.04 3.75 3.05
C ALA A 86 -15.90 3.79 4.58
N GLY A 87 -14.99 4.63 5.08
CA GLY A 87 -14.59 4.67 6.49
C GLY A 87 -13.28 3.93 6.73
N GLY A 88 -12.54 4.28 7.79
CA GLY A 88 -11.22 3.69 8.08
C GLY A 88 -11.22 2.16 8.17
N VAL A 89 -12.30 1.56 8.69
CA VAL A 89 -12.46 0.09 8.78
C VAL A 89 -12.52 -0.57 7.40
N ALA A 90 -13.00 0.13 6.36
CA ALA A 90 -13.00 -0.37 4.99
C ALA A 90 -11.60 -0.55 4.37
N LEU A 91 -10.53 -0.15 5.07
CA LEU A 91 -9.15 -0.50 4.71
C LEU A 91 -8.70 -1.87 5.23
N ASN A 92 -9.54 -2.58 6.00
CA ASN A 92 -9.25 -3.96 6.43
C ASN A 92 -9.38 -4.94 5.26
N CYS A 93 -8.27 -5.13 4.57
CA CYS A 93 -8.23 -5.95 3.36
C CYS A 93 -8.57 -7.43 3.61
N VAL A 94 -8.36 -7.94 4.81
CA VAL A 94 -8.67 -9.32 5.18
C VAL A 94 -10.17 -9.53 5.20
N ALA A 95 -10.91 -8.67 5.93
CA ALA A 95 -12.37 -8.72 5.95
C ALA A 95 -12.97 -8.47 4.55
N ASN A 96 -12.44 -7.47 3.82
CA ASN A 96 -12.92 -7.17 2.48
C ASN A 96 -12.77 -8.34 1.51
N GLY A 97 -11.65 -9.06 1.58
CA GLY A 97 -11.39 -10.23 0.71
C GLY A 97 -12.39 -11.37 0.88
N MET A 98 -13.10 -11.41 2.00
CA MET A 98 -14.08 -12.44 2.32
C MET A 98 -15.53 -12.04 2.05
N ILE A 99 -15.81 -10.80 1.60
CA ILE A 99 -17.18 -10.30 1.44
C ILE A 99 -18.01 -11.18 0.50
N LEU A 100 -17.46 -11.52 -0.66
CA LEU A 100 -18.16 -12.35 -1.66
C LEU A 100 -18.38 -13.80 -1.20
N GLU A 101 -17.57 -14.29 -0.26
CA GLU A 101 -17.71 -15.62 0.34
C GLU A 101 -18.71 -15.62 1.51
N LYS A 102 -18.66 -14.58 2.35
CA LYS A 102 -19.41 -14.50 3.62
C LYS A 102 -20.77 -13.80 3.52
N THR A 103 -21.11 -13.25 2.35
CA THR A 103 -22.35 -12.51 2.11
C THR A 103 -22.95 -12.86 0.74
N ASP A 104 -24.21 -12.46 0.52
CA ASP A 104 -24.88 -12.60 -0.78
C ASP A 104 -24.61 -11.43 -1.74
N PHE A 105 -23.69 -10.52 -1.43
CA PHE A 105 -23.26 -9.50 -2.36
C PHE A 105 -22.52 -10.14 -3.56
N ARG A 106 -22.68 -9.53 -4.74
CA ARG A 106 -22.05 -9.98 -5.99
C ARG A 106 -21.08 -8.98 -6.57
N ASP A 107 -21.16 -7.75 -6.09
CA ASP A 107 -20.33 -6.65 -6.55
C ASP A 107 -19.94 -5.76 -5.35
N VAL A 108 -18.65 -5.47 -5.22
CA VAL A 108 -18.08 -4.78 -4.05
C VAL A 108 -17.18 -3.65 -4.52
N TYR A 109 -17.52 -2.43 -4.16
CA TYR A 109 -16.65 -1.29 -4.32
C TYR A 109 -16.14 -0.82 -2.98
N VAL A 110 -14.82 -0.85 -2.79
CA VAL A 110 -14.17 -0.24 -1.63
C VAL A 110 -13.47 1.03 -2.10
N GLN A 111 -13.85 2.17 -1.50
CA GLN A 111 -13.19 3.44 -1.80
C GLN A 111 -11.68 3.34 -1.51
N PRO A 112 -10.80 3.59 -2.50
CA PRO A 112 -9.34 3.46 -2.30
C PRO A 112 -8.79 4.37 -1.20
N ALA A 113 -9.35 5.58 -1.04
CA ALA A 113 -9.09 6.49 0.08
C ALA A 113 -10.24 6.41 1.11
N ALA A 114 -10.53 5.20 1.61
CA ALA A 114 -11.70 4.95 2.45
C ALA A 114 -11.69 5.72 3.78
N HIS A 115 -10.51 6.14 4.27
CA HIS A 115 -10.34 6.95 5.48
C HIS A 115 -10.66 8.44 5.23
N ASP A 116 -10.36 9.30 6.19
CA ASP A 116 -10.69 10.73 6.18
C ASP A 116 -10.26 11.49 4.92
N ALA A 117 -9.15 11.08 4.27
CA ALA A 117 -8.72 11.70 3.01
C ALA A 117 -9.78 11.61 1.90
N GLY A 118 -10.61 10.57 1.89
CA GLY A 118 -11.70 10.40 0.92
C GLY A 118 -12.86 11.37 1.12
N THR A 119 -12.97 12.02 2.27
CA THR A 119 -14.04 12.99 2.55
C THR A 119 -13.94 14.21 1.63
N ALA A 120 -12.74 14.56 1.14
CA ALA A 120 -12.56 15.64 0.16
C ALA A 120 -13.30 15.33 -1.16
N ILE A 121 -13.15 14.11 -1.69
CA ILE A 121 -13.89 13.66 -2.89
C ILE A 121 -15.38 13.57 -2.57
N GLY A 122 -15.72 13.02 -1.40
CA GLY A 122 -17.11 12.90 -0.95
C GLY A 122 -17.82 14.24 -0.90
N ALA A 123 -17.18 15.27 -0.35
CA ALA A 123 -17.71 16.62 -0.28
C ALA A 123 -17.93 17.23 -1.68
N ALA A 124 -16.94 17.09 -2.57
CA ALA A 124 -17.05 17.58 -3.94
C ALA A 124 -18.22 16.92 -4.71
N LEU A 125 -18.32 15.60 -4.63
CA LEU A 125 -19.40 14.85 -5.28
C LEU A 125 -20.77 15.10 -4.64
N TYR A 126 -20.82 15.36 -3.32
CA TYR A 126 -22.05 15.76 -2.66
C TYR A 126 -22.56 17.10 -3.18
N VAL A 127 -21.69 18.10 -3.29
CA VAL A 127 -22.05 19.40 -3.86
C VAL A 127 -22.52 19.21 -5.30
N GLN A 128 -21.78 18.50 -6.13
CA GLN A 128 -22.11 18.27 -7.53
C GLN A 128 -23.48 17.61 -7.71
N HIS A 129 -23.75 16.54 -6.98
CA HIS A 129 -24.91 15.68 -7.25
C HIS A 129 -26.12 15.92 -6.34
N GLN A 130 -25.91 16.51 -5.14
CA GLN A 130 -26.99 16.73 -4.18
C GLN A 130 -27.38 18.22 -4.07
N VAL A 131 -26.40 19.12 -4.17
CA VAL A 131 -26.66 20.58 -4.06
C VAL A 131 -27.00 21.16 -5.45
N LEU A 132 -26.15 20.86 -6.43
CA LEU A 132 -26.33 21.38 -7.81
C LEU A 132 -27.27 20.51 -8.67
N ASN A 133 -27.66 19.31 -8.18
CA ASN A 133 -28.48 18.33 -8.88
C ASN A 133 -27.94 17.92 -10.27
N GLU A 134 -26.63 17.99 -10.47
CA GLU A 134 -26.00 17.57 -11.71
C GLU A 134 -26.04 16.03 -11.86
N PRO A 135 -26.21 15.51 -13.08
CA PRO A 135 -26.27 14.08 -13.30
C PRO A 135 -24.94 13.39 -12.92
N ARG A 136 -25.03 12.12 -12.55
CA ARG A 136 -23.84 11.31 -12.27
C ARG A 136 -23.17 10.90 -13.58
N TRP A 137 -21.95 11.39 -13.80
CA TRP A 137 -21.13 11.12 -14.97
C TRP A 137 -19.75 10.53 -14.63
N PHE A 138 -19.34 10.67 -13.36
CA PHE A 138 -18.02 10.25 -12.91
C PHE A 138 -18.07 8.86 -12.24
N GLU A 139 -17.20 7.97 -12.68
CA GLU A 139 -16.91 6.69 -12.06
C GLU A 139 -15.42 6.61 -11.75
N MET A 140 -15.05 6.39 -10.48
CA MET A 140 -13.67 6.30 -10.06
C MET A 140 -13.11 4.90 -10.34
N LYS A 141 -12.54 4.73 -11.54
CA LYS A 141 -11.92 3.46 -11.98
C LYS A 141 -10.46 3.33 -11.62
N HIS A 142 -9.80 4.44 -11.28
CA HIS A 142 -8.40 4.50 -10.89
C HIS A 142 -8.18 5.53 -9.78
N VAL A 143 -6.95 5.66 -9.31
CA VAL A 143 -6.57 6.57 -8.21
C VAL A 143 -5.55 7.64 -8.61
N TYR A 144 -5.16 7.69 -9.86
CA TYR A 144 -4.09 8.56 -10.36
C TYR A 144 -4.59 9.99 -10.58
N TYR A 145 -4.96 10.67 -9.49
CA TYR A 145 -5.49 12.06 -9.50
C TYR A 145 -4.55 13.07 -8.84
N GLY A 146 -3.45 12.61 -8.22
CA GLY A 146 -2.49 13.46 -7.55
C GLY A 146 -1.56 14.22 -8.50
N ALA A 147 -0.50 14.79 -7.93
CA ALA A 147 0.47 15.59 -8.66
C ALA A 147 1.19 14.79 -9.76
N GLN A 148 1.47 15.48 -10.88
CA GLN A 148 2.27 14.99 -11.99
C GLN A 148 3.36 16.02 -12.28
N TYR A 149 4.52 15.55 -12.72
CA TYR A 149 5.68 16.37 -13.04
C TYR A 149 6.13 16.10 -14.47
N SER A 150 6.54 17.18 -15.15
CA SER A 150 7.13 17.09 -16.48
C SER A 150 8.55 16.52 -16.42
N GLU A 151 9.02 16.01 -17.54
CA GLU A 151 10.42 15.56 -17.66
C GLU A 151 11.43 16.68 -17.36
N GLY A 152 11.08 17.94 -17.70
CA GLY A 152 11.92 19.10 -17.41
C GLY A 152 12.05 19.38 -15.91
N GLU A 153 10.97 19.22 -15.14
CA GLU A 153 10.99 19.36 -13.67
C GLU A 153 11.81 18.27 -13.02
N ILE A 154 11.60 17.02 -13.46
CA ILE A 154 12.36 15.87 -12.98
C ILE A 154 13.86 16.07 -13.22
N ARG A 155 14.25 16.48 -14.43
CA ARG A 155 15.67 16.73 -14.76
C ARG A 155 16.28 17.88 -13.94
N ARG A 156 15.55 18.94 -13.70
CA ARG A 156 16.01 20.06 -12.84
C ARG A 156 16.32 19.56 -11.42
N ASP A 157 15.42 18.78 -10.85
CA ASP A 157 15.61 18.24 -9.51
C ASP A 157 16.77 17.25 -9.43
N LEU A 158 16.97 16.40 -10.46
CA LEU A 158 18.12 15.51 -10.57
C LEU A 158 19.44 16.27 -10.68
N GLN A 159 19.49 17.33 -11.50
CA GLN A 159 20.67 18.19 -11.66
C GLN A 159 20.96 18.97 -10.37
N ALA A 160 19.93 19.51 -9.72
CA ALA A 160 20.09 20.20 -8.43
C ALA A 160 20.62 19.27 -7.33
N ALA A 161 20.26 17.99 -7.37
CA ALA A 161 20.81 16.97 -6.47
C ALA A 161 22.24 16.55 -6.85
N GLY A 162 22.75 16.95 -8.02
CA GLY A 162 24.05 16.50 -8.58
C GLY A 162 24.03 15.04 -9.02
N ALA A 163 22.85 14.44 -9.23
CA ALA A 163 22.71 13.03 -9.51
C ALA A 163 23.08 12.67 -10.96
N SER A 164 23.80 11.55 -11.11
CA SER A 164 24.10 10.93 -12.42
C SER A 164 22.91 10.11 -12.86
N PHE A 165 22.46 10.30 -14.11
CA PHE A 165 21.31 9.57 -14.65
C PHE A 165 21.41 9.35 -16.16
N HIS A 166 20.73 8.33 -16.65
CA HIS A 166 20.57 8.01 -18.07
C HIS A 166 19.15 8.36 -18.51
N GLN A 167 19.01 9.05 -19.64
CA GLN A 167 17.72 9.24 -20.28
C GLN A 167 17.43 8.04 -21.22
N LEU A 168 16.25 7.47 -21.10
CA LEU A 168 15.85 6.28 -21.84
C LEU A 168 14.52 6.52 -22.55
N THR A 169 14.27 5.80 -23.63
CA THR A 169 12.93 5.67 -24.17
C THR A 169 12.06 4.83 -23.23
N GLU A 170 10.74 4.88 -23.38
CA GLU A 170 9.81 4.09 -22.55
C GLU A 170 10.16 2.60 -22.59
N ASP A 171 10.38 2.04 -23.79
CA ASP A 171 10.69 0.62 -23.94
C ASP A 171 12.04 0.25 -23.31
N GLN A 172 13.05 1.11 -23.44
CA GLN A 172 14.33 0.92 -22.76
C GLN A 172 14.21 0.99 -21.24
N LEU A 173 13.42 1.94 -20.74
CA LEU A 173 13.15 2.09 -19.31
C LEU A 173 12.49 0.84 -18.74
N VAL A 174 11.44 0.36 -19.40
CA VAL A 174 10.70 -0.85 -19.02
C VAL A 174 11.61 -2.08 -19.05
N ALA A 175 12.30 -2.31 -20.14
CA ALA A 175 13.18 -3.48 -20.29
C ALA A 175 14.32 -3.48 -19.26
N ARG A 176 14.97 -2.32 -19.08
CA ARG A 176 16.08 -2.19 -18.12
C ARG A 176 15.59 -2.32 -16.67
N THR A 177 14.44 -1.75 -16.33
CA THR A 177 13.85 -1.87 -15.01
C THR A 177 13.47 -3.31 -14.71
N ALA A 178 12.78 -4.00 -15.63
CA ALA A 178 12.41 -5.40 -15.47
C ALA A 178 13.64 -6.30 -15.26
N ALA A 179 14.72 -6.07 -16.04
CA ALA A 179 15.98 -6.81 -15.89
C ALA A 179 16.64 -6.59 -14.53
N GLN A 180 16.64 -5.35 -14.00
CA GLN A 180 17.18 -5.06 -12.67
C GLN A 180 16.37 -5.75 -11.58
N ILE A 181 15.03 -5.69 -11.64
CA ILE A 181 14.18 -6.41 -10.68
C ILE A 181 14.44 -7.92 -10.75
N ALA A 182 14.52 -8.50 -11.95
CA ALA A 182 14.81 -9.94 -12.14
C ALA A 182 16.19 -10.34 -11.61
N ALA A 183 17.16 -9.43 -11.65
CA ALA A 183 18.47 -9.61 -11.03
C ALA A 183 18.44 -9.52 -9.49
N GLY A 184 17.29 -9.11 -8.89
CA GLY A 184 17.08 -8.99 -7.45
C GLY A 184 17.41 -7.62 -6.89
N GLN A 185 17.48 -6.60 -7.75
CA GLN A 185 17.68 -5.22 -7.34
C GLN A 185 16.35 -4.61 -6.87
N ILE A 186 16.44 -3.66 -5.94
CA ILE A 186 15.30 -2.91 -5.41
C ILE A 186 15.18 -1.61 -6.20
N VAL A 187 14.02 -1.40 -6.81
CA VAL A 187 13.77 -0.25 -7.69
C VAL A 187 12.77 0.72 -7.08
N GLY A 188 13.17 1.99 -6.91
CA GLY A 188 12.25 3.10 -6.73
C GLY A 188 11.61 3.43 -8.10
N TRP A 189 10.29 3.43 -8.16
CA TRP A 189 9.50 3.65 -9.36
C TRP A 189 8.58 4.87 -9.18
N PHE A 190 8.92 5.95 -9.87
CA PHE A 190 8.19 7.23 -9.79
C PHE A 190 7.74 7.64 -11.18
N GLN A 191 6.44 7.50 -11.45
CA GLN A 191 5.87 7.68 -12.78
C GLN A 191 4.53 8.44 -12.72
N GLY A 192 4.20 9.15 -13.79
CA GLY A 192 2.89 9.74 -13.99
C GLY A 192 2.31 10.52 -12.80
N ARG A 193 1.00 10.49 -12.63
CA ARG A 193 0.29 11.09 -11.51
C ARG A 193 0.40 10.24 -10.25
N ALA A 194 0.56 10.92 -9.09
CA ALA A 194 0.49 10.25 -7.80
C ALA A 194 -0.89 9.62 -7.54
N GLU A 195 -0.89 8.55 -6.76
CA GLU A 195 -2.11 7.92 -6.27
C GLU A 195 -2.81 8.82 -5.23
N PHE A 196 -4.14 8.84 -5.27
CA PHE A 196 -4.99 9.41 -4.22
C PHE A 196 -5.44 8.30 -3.27
N GLY A 197 -4.90 8.28 -2.07
CA GLY A 197 -5.16 7.25 -1.06
C GLY A 197 -3.88 6.75 -0.38
N PRO A 198 -4.00 5.82 0.58
CA PRO A 198 -2.89 5.40 1.43
C PRO A 198 -2.00 4.31 0.79
N ARG A 199 -2.26 3.92 -0.46
CA ARG A 199 -1.55 2.81 -1.13
C ARG A 199 -0.79 3.29 -2.35
N ALA A 200 0.45 2.80 -2.50
CA ALA A 200 1.19 2.89 -3.74
C ALA A 200 0.70 1.81 -4.70
N LEU A 201 0.30 2.21 -5.89
CA LEU A 201 -0.36 1.36 -6.88
C LEU A 201 0.34 1.39 -8.25
N GLY A 202 1.67 1.60 -8.25
CA GLY A 202 2.49 1.53 -9.45
C GLY A 202 2.93 2.89 -10.01
N ASN A 203 2.72 4.00 -9.28
CA ASN A 203 3.24 5.31 -9.67
C ASN A 203 4.18 5.93 -8.62
N ARG A 204 4.01 5.59 -7.34
CA ARG A 204 4.91 5.97 -6.24
C ARG A 204 5.28 4.73 -5.45
N SER A 205 5.98 3.80 -6.11
CA SER A 205 6.21 2.44 -5.63
C SER A 205 7.69 2.12 -5.43
N ILE A 206 7.99 1.26 -4.49
CA ILE A 206 9.22 0.47 -4.46
C ILE A 206 8.86 -0.93 -4.96
N LEU A 207 9.58 -1.38 -5.98
CA LEU A 207 9.34 -2.64 -6.67
C LEU A 207 10.50 -3.61 -6.44
N ALA A 208 10.19 -4.89 -6.31
CA ALA A 208 11.17 -5.94 -6.14
C ALA A 208 10.68 -7.29 -6.67
N ASP A 209 11.59 -8.27 -6.73
CA ASP A 209 11.32 -9.63 -7.21
C ASP A 209 10.55 -10.46 -6.17
N PRO A 210 9.27 -10.84 -6.41
CA PRO A 210 8.48 -11.63 -5.47
C PRO A 210 8.92 -13.08 -5.35
N ARG A 211 9.74 -13.59 -6.29
CA ARG A 211 10.24 -14.97 -6.33
C ARG A 211 11.30 -15.24 -5.26
N ARG A 212 11.94 -14.19 -4.74
CA ARG A 212 13.02 -14.27 -3.75
C ARG A 212 12.47 -14.11 -2.34
N ARG A 213 12.36 -15.20 -1.57
CA ARG A 213 11.86 -15.16 -0.19
C ARG A 213 12.61 -14.16 0.71
N CYS A 214 13.94 -14.04 0.53
CA CYS A 214 14.77 -13.11 1.30
C CYS A 214 14.41 -11.64 1.04
N MET A 215 13.69 -11.31 -0.03
CA MET A 215 13.32 -9.94 -0.36
C MET A 215 12.44 -9.29 0.71
N LEU A 216 11.62 -10.07 1.41
CA LEU A 216 10.82 -9.62 2.55
C LEU A 216 11.73 -9.07 3.67
N ASP A 217 12.75 -9.82 4.06
CA ASP A 217 13.69 -9.42 5.11
C ASP A 217 14.57 -8.25 4.65
N ILE A 218 15.01 -8.29 3.40
CA ILE A 218 15.84 -7.23 2.81
C ILE A 218 15.09 -5.89 2.82
N LEU A 219 13.85 -5.86 2.34
CA LEU A 219 13.06 -4.63 2.30
C LEU A 219 12.70 -4.12 3.70
N ASN A 220 12.32 -5.02 4.63
CA ASN A 220 11.99 -4.61 6.00
C ASN A 220 13.21 -4.10 6.76
N SER A 221 14.41 -4.69 6.57
CA SER A 221 15.63 -4.31 7.29
C SER A 221 16.41 -3.17 6.64
N ARG A 222 16.38 -3.02 5.29
CA ARG A 222 17.24 -2.07 4.57
C ARG A 222 16.53 -0.79 4.14
N ILE A 223 15.22 -0.84 3.97
CA ILE A 223 14.43 0.27 3.43
C ILE A 223 13.38 0.74 4.42
N LYS A 224 12.61 -0.19 5.02
CA LYS A 224 11.46 0.14 5.85
C LYS A 224 11.76 0.21 7.34
N TYR A 225 12.88 -0.33 7.79
CA TYR A 225 13.29 -0.38 9.21
C TYR A 225 12.12 -0.70 10.16
N ARG A 226 11.36 -1.75 9.81
CA ARG A 226 10.15 -2.16 10.52
C ARG A 226 10.16 -3.64 10.84
N GLU A 227 9.16 -4.10 11.58
CA GLU A 227 9.07 -5.49 12.04
C GLU A 227 9.06 -6.48 10.86
N PRO A 228 9.85 -7.58 10.95
CA PRO A 228 10.02 -8.55 9.84
C PRO A 228 8.73 -9.25 9.41
N PHE A 229 7.72 -9.33 10.28
CA PHE A 229 6.46 -10.02 9.97
C PHE A 229 5.52 -9.20 9.05
N ARG A 230 5.80 -7.90 8.84
CA ARG A 230 4.96 -7.07 7.97
C ARG A 230 5.09 -7.50 6.51
N PRO A 231 3.99 -7.91 5.86
CA PRO A 231 4.04 -8.42 4.49
C PRO A 231 4.12 -7.29 3.47
N PHE A 232 4.47 -7.68 2.24
CA PHE A 232 4.40 -6.86 1.04
C PHE A 232 3.29 -7.34 0.12
N CYS A 233 2.94 -6.53 -0.87
CA CYS A 233 1.79 -6.76 -1.72
C CYS A 233 2.20 -7.20 -3.11
N PRO A 234 1.52 -8.19 -3.71
CA PRO A 234 1.65 -8.51 -5.12
C PRO A 234 0.87 -7.53 -6.00
N SER A 235 1.53 -7.01 -7.05
CA SER A 235 0.87 -6.43 -8.22
C SER A 235 0.95 -7.44 -9.36
N VAL A 236 -0.19 -7.83 -9.91
CA VAL A 236 -0.31 -8.83 -10.96
C VAL A 236 -1.07 -8.27 -12.16
N LEU A 237 -0.76 -8.72 -13.37
CA LEU A 237 -1.59 -8.40 -14.54
C LEU A 237 -3.02 -8.89 -14.30
N ALA A 238 -4.03 -8.06 -14.58
CA ALA A 238 -5.43 -8.39 -14.30
C ALA A 238 -5.84 -9.72 -14.94
N GLU A 239 -5.40 -9.97 -16.18
CA GLU A 239 -5.63 -11.20 -16.94
C GLU A 239 -4.94 -12.45 -16.36
N CYS A 240 -3.92 -12.27 -15.50
CA CYS A 240 -3.19 -13.37 -14.86
C CYS A 240 -3.63 -13.63 -13.42
N ALA A 241 -4.50 -12.79 -12.83
CA ALA A 241 -4.87 -12.90 -11.42
C ALA A 241 -5.42 -14.30 -11.05
N GLY A 242 -6.27 -14.87 -11.91
CA GLY A 242 -6.86 -16.20 -11.72
C GLY A 242 -5.84 -17.36 -11.76
N GLU A 243 -4.62 -17.16 -12.24
CA GLU A 243 -3.57 -18.19 -12.15
C GLU A 243 -3.01 -18.29 -10.73
N TYR A 244 -2.86 -17.15 -10.05
CA TYR A 244 -2.19 -17.03 -8.75
C TYR A 244 -3.14 -17.10 -7.57
N PHE A 245 -4.36 -16.58 -7.68
CA PHE A 245 -5.32 -16.43 -6.59
C PHE A 245 -6.52 -17.36 -6.74
N GLU A 246 -7.09 -17.80 -5.61
CA GLU A 246 -8.32 -18.60 -5.60
C GLU A 246 -9.54 -17.79 -6.01
N ASN A 247 -9.55 -16.48 -5.68
CA ASN A 247 -10.55 -15.51 -6.09
C ASN A 247 -9.90 -14.55 -7.10
N ASP A 248 -10.49 -14.40 -8.27
CA ASP A 248 -10.03 -13.54 -9.36
C ASP A 248 -10.86 -12.25 -9.51
N TYR A 249 -11.73 -11.96 -8.55
CA TYR A 249 -12.49 -10.69 -8.54
C TYR A 249 -11.52 -9.50 -8.53
N PRO A 250 -11.76 -8.45 -9.36
CA PRO A 250 -10.84 -7.33 -9.49
C PRO A 250 -10.51 -6.65 -8.17
N SER A 251 -9.23 -6.39 -7.93
CA SER A 251 -8.74 -5.67 -6.76
C SER A 251 -7.70 -4.61 -7.17
N PRO A 252 -8.11 -3.54 -7.88
CA PRO A 252 -7.17 -2.55 -8.41
C PRO A 252 -6.51 -1.68 -7.33
N PHE A 253 -7.05 -1.63 -6.11
CA PHE A 253 -6.70 -0.66 -5.07
C PHE A 253 -5.97 -1.24 -3.85
N MET A 254 -5.54 -2.51 -3.89
CA MET A 254 -4.92 -3.20 -2.73
C MET A 254 -5.78 -3.16 -1.46
N VAL A 255 -7.08 -3.24 -1.60
CA VAL A 255 -8.04 -3.20 -0.47
C VAL A 255 -8.66 -4.55 -0.16
N MET A 256 -8.24 -5.61 -0.85
CA MET A 256 -8.70 -6.99 -0.67
C MET A 256 -7.51 -7.95 -0.59
N ALA A 257 -7.56 -8.89 0.35
CA ALA A 257 -6.59 -9.97 0.49
C ALA A 257 -7.25 -11.29 0.08
N TYR A 258 -6.66 -11.96 -0.92
CA TYR A 258 -7.16 -13.23 -1.43
C TYR A 258 -6.17 -14.36 -1.15
N LYS A 259 -6.67 -15.58 -0.99
CA LYS A 259 -5.83 -16.77 -0.86
C LYS A 259 -5.02 -17.00 -2.13
N ILE A 260 -3.71 -17.13 -1.97
CA ILE A 260 -2.82 -17.55 -3.05
C ILE A 260 -2.91 -19.05 -3.19
N LYS A 261 -3.14 -19.54 -4.43
CA LYS A 261 -3.23 -20.96 -4.74
C LYS A 261 -2.00 -21.70 -4.22
N PRO A 262 -2.12 -22.82 -3.49
CA PRO A 262 -1.00 -23.51 -2.86
C PRO A 262 0.18 -23.75 -3.81
N ARG A 263 -0.10 -24.15 -5.06
CA ARG A 263 0.90 -24.40 -6.10
C ARG A 263 1.71 -23.15 -6.50
N MET A 264 1.15 -21.93 -6.30
CA MET A 264 1.79 -20.66 -6.69
C MET A 264 2.55 -19.99 -5.55
N ARG A 265 2.37 -20.44 -4.30
CA ARG A 265 3.05 -19.85 -3.14
C ARG A 265 4.58 -19.93 -3.24
N ALA A 266 5.10 -21.02 -3.81
CA ALA A 266 6.53 -21.19 -4.03
C ALA A 266 7.07 -20.30 -5.17
N ALA A 267 6.22 -19.88 -6.11
CA ALA A 267 6.60 -18.99 -7.21
C ALA A 267 6.75 -17.52 -6.78
N ILE A 268 5.98 -17.08 -5.76
CA ILE A 268 5.98 -15.68 -5.29
C ILE A 268 6.11 -15.57 -3.76
N PRO A 269 7.06 -16.24 -3.12
CA PRO A 269 7.10 -16.41 -1.66
C PRO A 269 7.27 -15.10 -0.87
N ALA A 270 7.81 -14.02 -1.48
CA ALA A 270 8.02 -12.75 -0.79
C ALA A 270 6.74 -11.93 -0.58
N VAL A 271 5.62 -12.30 -1.22
CA VAL A 271 4.33 -11.61 -1.12
C VAL A 271 3.21 -12.49 -0.56
N VAL A 272 3.58 -13.69 -0.08
CA VAL A 272 2.66 -14.60 0.62
C VAL A 272 2.62 -14.22 2.09
N HIS A 273 1.44 -13.88 2.59
CA HIS A 273 1.20 -13.62 4.01
C HIS A 273 1.26 -14.92 4.82
N TYR A 274 1.37 -14.79 6.15
CA TYR A 274 1.46 -15.95 7.04
C TYR A 274 0.28 -16.93 6.91
N ASP A 275 -0.91 -16.42 6.63
CA ASP A 275 -2.15 -17.18 6.43
C ASP A 275 -2.34 -17.71 4.99
N GLY A 276 -1.35 -17.51 4.13
CA GLY A 276 -1.38 -17.93 2.73
C GLY A 276 -2.16 -16.99 1.81
N THR A 277 -2.57 -15.81 2.29
CA THR A 277 -3.18 -14.76 1.47
C THR A 277 -2.14 -13.82 0.87
N GLY A 278 -2.59 -12.92 -0.01
CA GLY A 278 -1.83 -11.78 -0.50
C GLY A 278 -2.77 -10.61 -0.72
N ARG A 279 -2.37 -9.39 -0.32
CA ARG A 279 -3.14 -8.16 -0.57
C ARG A 279 -2.93 -7.72 -2.01
N LEU A 280 -3.79 -8.22 -2.88
CA LEU A 280 -3.68 -8.15 -4.33
C LEU A 280 -3.90 -6.73 -4.88
N GLN A 281 -3.06 -6.36 -5.86
CA GLN A 281 -3.37 -5.34 -6.86
C GLN A 281 -3.49 -6.00 -8.23
N THR A 282 -4.68 -5.91 -8.87
CA THR A 282 -4.85 -6.21 -10.29
C THR A 282 -4.50 -4.98 -11.13
N VAL A 283 -3.64 -5.14 -12.15
CA VAL A 283 -3.18 -4.05 -13.02
C VAL A 283 -3.75 -4.25 -14.42
N GLU A 284 -4.64 -3.35 -14.82
CA GLU A 284 -5.25 -3.33 -16.15
C GLU A 284 -4.41 -2.48 -17.11
N LYS A 285 -4.28 -2.96 -18.36
CA LYS A 285 -3.50 -2.29 -19.41
C LYS A 285 -4.01 -0.87 -19.70
N ASP A 286 -5.32 -0.69 -19.74
CA ASP A 286 -5.95 0.58 -20.11
C ASP A 286 -5.94 1.61 -18.95
N VAL A 287 -5.73 1.13 -17.71
CA VAL A 287 -5.69 1.97 -16.51
C VAL A 287 -4.29 2.48 -16.22
N ASN A 288 -3.28 1.61 -16.26
CA ASN A 288 -1.88 1.99 -16.08
C ASN A 288 -0.99 1.24 -17.09
N PRO A 289 -0.94 1.71 -18.34
CA PRO A 289 -0.24 1.01 -19.42
C PRO A 289 1.26 0.83 -19.18
N LEU A 290 1.92 1.83 -18.58
CA LEU A 290 3.36 1.75 -18.33
C LEU A 290 3.69 0.72 -17.22
N TYR A 291 2.92 0.70 -16.15
CA TYR A 291 3.12 -0.29 -15.08
C TYR A 291 2.73 -1.69 -15.54
N TRP A 292 1.67 -1.81 -16.33
CA TRP A 292 1.31 -3.07 -16.98
C TRP A 292 2.44 -3.60 -17.87
N LYS A 293 3.04 -2.72 -18.72
CA LYS A 293 4.21 -3.09 -19.55
C LYS A 293 5.39 -3.58 -18.71
N LEU A 294 5.65 -2.93 -17.58
CA LEU A 294 6.74 -3.33 -16.70
C LEU A 294 6.50 -4.72 -16.10
N ILE A 295 5.29 -5.00 -15.60
CA ILE A 295 4.95 -6.33 -15.06
C ILE A 295 5.02 -7.39 -16.18
N ARG A 296 4.55 -7.07 -17.39
CA ARG A 296 4.63 -7.95 -18.56
C ARG A 296 6.08 -8.26 -18.91
N ALA A 297 6.93 -7.24 -19.04
CA ALA A 297 8.34 -7.42 -19.36
C ALA A 297 9.09 -8.25 -18.29
N PHE A 298 8.76 -8.06 -17.02
CA PHE A 298 9.28 -8.91 -15.95
C PHE A 298 8.77 -10.35 -16.07
N GLY A 299 7.48 -10.54 -16.42
CA GLY A 299 6.90 -11.86 -16.70
C GLY A 299 7.57 -12.56 -17.87
N ASP A 300 7.86 -11.85 -18.97
CA ASP A 300 8.53 -12.38 -20.14
C ASP A 300 9.98 -12.84 -19.82
N CYS A 301 10.66 -12.14 -18.92
CA CYS A 301 12.01 -12.51 -18.47
C CYS A 301 12.03 -13.67 -17.47
N THR A 302 10.95 -13.87 -16.71
CA THR A 302 10.99 -14.71 -15.50
C THR A 302 9.97 -15.83 -15.46
N GLY A 303 8.95 -15.79 -16.32
CA GLY A 303 7.78 -16.66 -16.29
C GLY A 303 6.76 -16.28 -15.20
N VAL A 304 6.98 -15.18 -14.43
CA VAL A 304 6.12 -14.77 -13.30
C VAL A 304 5.66 -13.32 -13.49
N PRO A 305 4.48 -13.04 -14.06
CA PRO A 305 3.97 -11.69 -14.30
C PRO A 305 3.39 -11.07 -13.01
N VAL A 306 4.20 -11.04 -11.96
CA VAL A 306 3.88 -10.51 -10.62
C VAL A 306 5.07 -9.73 -10.10
N LEU A 307 4.85 -8.53 -9.58
CA LEU A 307 5.87 -7.76 -8.86
C LEU A 307 5.50 -7.61 -7.38
N LEU A 308 6.51 -7.63 -6.51
CA LEU A 308 6.36 -7.12 -5.16
C LEU A 308 6.28 -5.60 -5.23
N ASN A 309 5.22 -5.04 -4.65
CA ASN A 309 4.96 -3.60 -4.61
C ASN A 309 4.77 -3.11 -3.17
N THR A 310 5.47 -2.04 -2.83
CA THR A 310 5.28 -1.31 -1.57
C THR A 310 5.40 0.20 -1.80
N SER A 311 4.94 1.00 -0.84
CA SER A 311 4.99 2.46 -0.92
C SER A 311 6.41 3.00 -1.07
N PHE A 312 6.58 4.04 -1.91
CA PHE A 312 7.86 4.71 -2.08
C PHE A 312 8.10 5.71 -0.95
N ASN A 313 8.64 5.22 0.13
CA ASN A 313 9.07 5.94 1.34
C ASN A 313 9.93 5.01 2.19
N GLU A 314 10.54 5.57 3.22
CA GLU A 314 11.12 4.81 4.33
C GLU A 314 10.08 4.71 5.47
N ASN A 315 9.97 5.74 6.33
CA ASN A 315 8.98 5.88 7.39
C ASN A 315 8.11 7.14 7.25
N GLU A 316 8.55 8.10 6.45
CA GLU A 316 7.81 9.31 6.09
C GLU A 316 6.60 8.99 5.21
N PRO A 317 5.71 9.99 4.92
CA PRO A 317 4.66 9.86 3.92
C PRO A 317 5.21 9.43 2.54
N ILE A 318 4.37 8.80 1.72
CA ILE A 318 4.73 8.41 0.35
C ILE A 318 5.24 9.65 -0.40
N VAL A 319 6.40 9.50 -1.08
CA VAL A 319 7.00 10.59 -1.85
C VAL A 319 6.00 11.16 -2.87
N ASN A 320 5.86 12.47 -2.89
CA ASN A 320 4.95 13.15 -3.81
C ASN A 320 5.70 13.90 -4.92
N THR A 321 6.86 14.49 -4.62
CA THR A 321 7.67 15.28 -5.56
C THR A 321 8.89 14.51 -6.05
N PRO A 322 9.46 14.90 -7.23
CA PRO A 322 10.73 14.32 -7.69
C PRO A 322 11.86 14.51 -6.68
N ALA A 323 11.96 15.68 -6.06
CA ALA A 323 12.97 15.96 -5.04
C ALA A 323 12.89 14.99 -3.86
N GLN A 324 11.66 14.68 -3.36
CA GLN A 324 11.46 13.69 -2.30
C GLN A 324 11.85 12.28 -2.74
N ALA A 325 11.53 11.89 -3.98
CA ALA A 325 11.89 10.59 -4.52
C ALA A 325 13.41 10.43 -4.66
N ILE A 326 14.10 11.46 -5.16
CA ILE A 326 15.56 11.50 -5.28
C ILE A 326 16.21 11.43 -3.89
N ASP A 327 15.70 12.21 -2.94
CA ASP A 327 16.20 12.20 -1.58
C ASP A 327 16.03 10.82 -0.93
N CYS A 328 14.82 10.25 -0.98
CA CYS A 328 14.55 8.91 -0.46
C CYS A 328 15.44 7.85 -1.13
N PHE A 329 15.65 7.94 -2.45
CA PHE A 329 16.59 7.06 -3.16
C PHE A 329 18.01 7.21 -2.63
N LEU A 330 18.54 8.44 -2.53
CA LEU A 330 19.92 8.68 -2.14
C LEU A 330 20.23 8.27 -0.69
N ARG A 331 19.31 8.46 0.24
CA ARG A 331 19.50 8.12 1.67
C ARG A 331 19.21 6.66 2.02
N THR A 332 18.38 5.96 1.22
CA THR A 332 18.05 4.55 1.46
C THR A 332 18.97 3.61 0.67
N ARG A 333 18.81 2.31 0.91
CA ARG A 333 19.61 1.26 0.22
C ARG A 333 18.85 0.67 -0.98
N MET A 334 18.08 1.48 -1.70
CA MET A 334 17.58 1.11 -3.03
C MET A 334 18.72 1.08 -4.03
N ASP A 335 18.65 0.17 -4.99
CA ASP A 335 19.71 -0.04 -5.99
C ASP A 335 19.51 0.84 -7.23
N VAL A 336 18.26 1.09 -7.59
CA VAL A 336 17.84 1.79 -8.81
C VAL A 336 16.75 2.79 -8.51
N LEU A 337 16.74 3.92 -9.22
CA LEU A 337 15.60 4.84 -9.33
C LEU A 337 15.21 4.99 -10.80
N ALA A 338 13.97 4.65 -11.14
CA ALA A 338 13.33 4.94 -12.41
C ALA A 338 12.31 6.05 -12.21
N ILE A 339 12.62 7.26 -12.64
CA ILE A 339 11.83 8.47 -12.43
C ILE A 339 11.57 9.19 -13.76
N GLY A 340 10.28 9.25 -14.20
CA GLY A 340 9.96 9.69 -15.55
C GLY A 340 10.73 8.85 -16.59
N ASN A 341 11.43 9.50 -17.50
CA ASN A 341 12.31 8.85 -18.46
C ASN A 341 13.78 8.73 -18.00
N CYS A 342 14.06 9.07 -16.74
CA CYS A 342 15.40 9.02 -16.17
C CYS A 342 15.62 7.75 -15.36
N PHE A 343 16.81 7.15 -15.51
CA PHE A 343 17.21 5.92 -14.86
C PHE A 343 18.55 6.11 -14.14
N LEU A 344 18.56 5.87 -12.83
CA LEU A 344 19.72 6.06 -11.96
C LEU A 344 20.14 4.74 -11.33
N LEU A 345 21.46 4.51 -11.27
CA LEU A 345 22.05 3.42 -10.51
C LEU A 345 22.67 3.98 -9.20
N LYS A 346 22.45 3.29 -8.08
CA LYS A 346 23.05 3.68 -6.80
C LYS A 346 24.58 3.70 -6.89
N THR A 347 25.17 2.77 -7.60
CA THR A 347 26.63 2.65 -7.80
C THR A 347 27.23 3.87 -8.50
N GLU A 348 26.52 4.47 -9.45
CA GLU A 348 26.93 5.69 -10.16
C GLU A 348 26.73 6.97 -9.32
N ASN A 349 26.00 6.87 -8.23
CA ASN A 349 25.68 7.94 -7.29
C ASN A 349 26.25 7.74 -5.89
N ALA A 350 27.23 6.85 -5.74
CA ALA A 350 27.80 6.45 -4.45
C ALA A 350 28.45 7.61 -3.69
N GLU A 351 29.15 8.52 -4.38
CA GLU A 351 29.81 9.67 -3.76
C GLU A 351 28.80 10.65 -3.16
N ILE A 352 27.72 10.95 -3.86
CA ILE A 352 26.64 11.84 -3.36
C ILE A 352 25.94 11.19 -2.17
N THR A 353 25.67 9.89 -2.26
CA THR A 353 25.09 9.09 -1.18
C THR A 353 25.95 9.17 0.08
N LEU A 354 27.27 9.03 -0.06
CA LEU A 354 28.21 9.11 1.06
C LEU A 354 28.26 10.52 1.68
N ARG A 355 28.34 11.58 0.87
CA ARG A 355 28.33 12.96 1.35
C ARG A 355 27.08 13.28 2.16
N ARG A 356 25.89 12.83 1.71
CA ARG A 356 24.65 13.02 2.44
C ARG A 356 24.58 12.23 3.75
N ALA A 357 25.10 11.02 3.77
CA ALA A 357 25.17 10.21 5.00
C ALA A 357 26.08 10.87 6.07
N ILE A 358 27.20 11.45 5.65
CA ILE A 358 28.09 12.20 6.54
C ILE A 358 27.39 13.45 7.09
N ALA A 359 26.71 14.23 6.22
CA ALA A 359 26.00 15.44 6.63
C ALA A 359 24.81 15.17 7.57
N ALA A 360 24.20 13.99 7.50
CA ALA A 360 23.11 13.59 8.40
C ALA A 360 23.61 13.05 9.76
N ALA A 361 24.91 12.70 9.88
CA ALA A 361 25.51 12.20 11.10
C ALA A 361 26.23 13.29 11.92
N SER A 362 26.43 14.49 11.34
CA SER A 362 26.96 15.69 11.96
C SER A 362 25.85 16.59 12.51
#